data_5d73e7d152defae823906d465c7c3b93
#
_entry.id   5d73e7d152defae823906d465c7c3b93
#
_cell.length_a   1.000
_cell.length_b   1.000
_cell.length_c   1.000
_cell.angle_alpha   90.00
_cell.angle_beta   90.00
_cell.angle_gamma   90.00
#
_symmetry.space_group_name_H-M   'P 1'
#
loop_
_entity.id
_entity.type
_entity.pdbx_description
1 polymer ?
#
loop_
_entity_poly.entity_id
_entity_poly.type
_entity_poly.pdbx_seq_one_letter_code
_entity_poly.pdbx_strand_id
1 'polypeptide(L)'
;MSGTITKVSGPLVVAENLADANVSDVVRVGSQRLIGEILNMTGDKASIQVYEETSGLGPGAVVETTGMPMSVELGPGMLDNIYDGIQRPLPEMRAVSGDSITRGTDVPALNREKKWDFVPVAKPGDRVIAGDVLGTVQETSAILHKIMVPYGVSGEVVSLNAGEHVVTDVVAIVRDAKGVDHELTMIQRWPVRIARPYAKKYVPSRPMNSGQRIIDTLFPIAKGGTAAVPGPFGSGKTVVPVSYTHLTLPTTSR
;
A
#
# COMPACT_ATOMS: atom_id res chain seq x y z
N MET A 1 -17.99 -2.66 -13.41
CA MET A 1 -18.55 -3.83 -14.12
C MET A 1 -18.87 -4.90 -13.11
N SER A 2 -19.89 -5.71 -13.36
CA SER A 2 -20.34 -6.71 -12.38
C SER A 2 -20.45 -8.08 -13.04
N GLY A 3 -19.85 -9.07 -12.42
CA GLY A 3 -20.00 -10.48 -12.75
C GLY A 3 -20.92 -11.20 -11.79
N THR A 4 -21.11 -12.49 -12.00
CA THR A 4 -22.00 -13.34 -11.21
C THR A 4 -21.25 -14.58 -10.74
N ILE A 5 -21.36 -14.92 -9.47
CA ILE A 5 -20.77 -16.13 -8.89
C ILE A 5 -21.43 -17.38 -9.49
N THR A 6 -20.61 -18.31 -9.94
CA THR A 6 -21.03 -19.63 -10.42
C THR A 6 -20.68 -20.74 -9.43
N LYS A 7 -19.61 -20.59 -8.66
CA LYS A 7 -19.14 -21.59 -7.70
C LYS A 7 -18.45 -20.94 -6.49
N VAL A 8 -18.69 -21.50 -5.32
CA VAL A 8 -17.97 -21.15 -4.06
C VAL A 8 -17.34 -22.41 -3.50
N SER A 9 -16.05 -22.35 -3.15
CA SER A 9 -15.31 -23.46 -2.55
C SER A 9 -14.34 -22.92 -1.49
N GLY A 10 -14.84 -22.75 -0.27
CA GLY A 10 -14.08 -22.05 0.79
C GLY A 10 -13.73 -20.62 0.34
N PRO A 11 -12.47 -20.18 0.47
CA PRO A 11 -12.06 -18.82 0.08
C PRO A 11 -11.99 -18.63 -1.44
N LEU A 12 -12.11 -19.71 -2.23
CA LEU A 12 -12.08 -19.64 -3.69
C LEU A 12 -13.49 -19.49 -4.24
N VAL A 13 -13.70 -18.41 -4.99
CA VAL A 13 -14.95 -18.09 -5.68
C VAL A 13 -14.68 -18.05 -7.19
N VAL A 14 -15.57 -18.64 -7.98
CA VAL A 14 -15.55 -18.53 -9.44
C VAL A 14 -16.73 -17.68 -9.87
N ALA A 15 -16.46 -16.66 -10.67
CA ALA A 15 -17.48 -15.76 -11.23
C ALA A 15 -17.32 -15.66 -12.75
N GLU A 16 -18.40 -15.37 -13.46
CA GLU A 16 -18.45 -15.15 -14.90
C GLU A 16 -18.94 -13.73 -15.22
N ASN A 17 -18.90 -13.35 -16.51
CA ASN A 17 -19.20 -12.02 -17.01
C ASN A 17 -18.21 -10.94 -16.53
N LEU A 18 -16.91 -11.28 -16.44
CA LEU A 18 -15.84 -10.40 -16.02
C LEU A 18 -14.78 -10.20 -17.12
N ALA A 19 -15.22 -10.18 -18.41
CA ALA A 19 -14.30 -10.10 -19.56
C ALA A 19 -13.32 -8.91 -19.54
N ASP A 20 -13.71 -7.80 -18.93
CA ASP A 20 -12.91 -6.58 -18.86
C ASP A 20 -12.06 -6.46 -17.58
N ALA A 21 -12.07 -7.48 -16.72
CA ALA A 21 -11.24 -7.54 -15.54
C ALA A 21 -9.85 -8.10 -15.87
N ASN A 22 -8.87 -7.77 -15.02
CA ASN A 22 -7.51 -8.27 -15.17
C ASN A 22 -7.14 -9.19 -13.99
N VAL A 23 -6.17 -10.07 -14.23
CA VAL A 23 -5.54 -10.83 -13.14
C VAL A 23 -4.91 -9.87 -12.15
N SER A 24 -5.08 -10.15 -10.87
CA SER A 24 -4.70 -9.32 -9.72
C SER A 24 -5.60 -8.11 -9.44
N ASP A 25 -6.67 -7.89 -10.21
CA ASP A 25 -7.65 -6.86 -9.85
C ASP A 25 -8.35 -7.23 -8.54
N VAL A 26 -8.56 -6.21 -7.70
CA VAL A 26 -9.38 -6.33 -6.50
C VAL A 26 -10.85 -6.31 -6.91
N VAL A 27 -11.62 -7.20 -6.30
CA VAL A 27 -13.07 -7.31 -6.49
C VAL A 27 -13.81 -7.22 -5.16
N ARG A 28 -15.07 -6.80 -5.24
CA ARG A 28 -16.02 -6.80 -4.13
C ARG A 28 -17.06 -7.90 -4.36
N VAL A 29 -17.13 -8.86 -3.44
CA VAL A 29 -17.88 -10.11 -3.61
C VAL A 29 -19.12 -10.12 -2.72
N GLY A 30 -20.28 -10.34 -3.35
CA GLY A 30 -21.57 -10.46 -2.69
C GLY A 30 -22.11 -9.15 -2.12
N SER A 31 -23.27 -9.23 -1.46
CA SER A 31 -23.96 -8.09 -0.86
C SER A 31 -23.16 -7.44 0.29
N GLN A 32 -22.32 -8.21 0.96
CA GLN A 32 -21.44 -7.72 2.03
C GLN A 32 -20.15 -7.06 1.47
N ARG A 33 -19.95 -7.06 0.14
CA ARG A 33 -18.80 -6.44 -0.53
C ARG A 33 -17.45 -6.96 -0.04
N LEU A 34 -17.36 -8.27 0.23
CA LEU A 34 -16.13 -8.91 0.72
C LEU A 34 -14.98 -8.66 -0.24
N ILE A 35 -13.81 -8.39 0.31
CA ILE A 35 -12.62 -8.10 -0.50
C ILE A 35 -12.03 -9.42 -1.03
N GLY A 36 -11.84 -9.46 -2.36
CA GLY A 36 -11.18 -10.56 -3.05
C GLY A 36 -10.23 -10.06 -4.13
N GLU A 37 -9.39 -10.96 -4.63
CA GLU A 37 -8.44 -10.72 -5.71
C GLU A 37 -8.60 -11.77 -6.80
N ILE A 38 -8.55 -11.36 -8.05
CA ILE A 38 -8.59 -12.28 -9.21
C ILE A 38 -7.23 -12.98 -9.32
N LEU A 39 -7.22 -14.30 -9.12
CA LEU A 39 -6.02 -15.13 -9.26
C LEU A 39 -5.76 -15.56 -10.70
N ASN A 40 -6.82 -15.85 -11.44
CA ASN A 40 -6.74 -16.36 -12.80
C ASN A 40 -8.00 -16.00 -13.59
N MET A 41 -7.83 -15.84 -14.89
CA MET A 41 -8.91 -15.59 -15.85
C MET A 41 -8.91 -16.66 -16.95
N THR A 42 -10.09 -17.11 -17.34
CA THR A 42 -10.29 -18.02 -18.48
C THR A 42 -11.50 -17.54 -19.27
N GLY A 43 -11.25 -16.79 -20.34
CA GLY A 43 -12.31 -16.06 -21.05
C GLY A 43 -12.90 -14.98 -20.14
N ASP A 44 -14.21 -15.02 -19.95
CA ASP A 44 -14.97 -14.13 -19.06
C ASP A 44 -15.09 -14.62 -17.61
N LYS A 45 -14.50 -15.80 -17.31
CA LYS A 45 -14.55 -16.41 -15.98
C LYS A 45 -13.31 -16.07 -15.18
N ALA A 46 -13.53 -15.60 -13.96
CA ALA A 46 -12.49 -15.29 -12.99
C ALA A 46 -12.49 -16.26 -11.82
N SER A 47 -11.31 -16.77 -11.45
CA SER A 47 -11.07 -17.43 -10.18
C SER A 47 -10.60 -16.38 -9.17
N ILE A 48 -11.35 -16.20 -8.10
CA ILE A 48 -11.19 -15.13 -7.13
C ILE A 48 -10.87 -15.72 -5.76
N GLN A 49 -9.82 -15.24 -5.12
CA GLN A 49 -9.56 -15.51 -3.71
C GLN A 49 -10.19 -14.42 -2.87
N VAL A 50 -11.11 -14.78 -2.01
CA VAL A 50 -11.71 -13.87 -1.02
C VAL A 50 -10.88 -13.92 0.25
N TYR A 51 -10.56 -12.75 0.81
CA TYR A 51 -9.71 -12.63 2.01
C TYR A 51 -10.48 -12.75 3.31
N GLU A 52 -11.79 -12.69 3.24
CA GLU A 52 -12.69 -12.84 4.38
C GLU A 52 -13.48 -14.16 4.29
N GLU A 53 -14.16 -14.51 5.34
CA GLU A 53 -14.99 -15.73 5.37
C GLU A 53 -16.16 -15.63 4.39
N THR A 54 -16.32 -16.67 3.57
CA THR A 54 -17.30 -16.73 2.48
C THR A 54 -18.62 -17.40 2.85
N SER A 55 -18.84 -17.72 4.14
CA SER A 55 -20.09 -18.32 4.61
C SER A 55 -21.29 -17.47 4.22
N GLY A 56 -22.29 -18.09 3.60
CA GLY A 56 -23.49 -17.42 3.10
C GLY A 56 -23.37 -16.86 1.68
N LEU A 57 -22.19 -16.92 1.02
CA LEU A 57 -22.07 -16.68 -0.39
C LEU A 57 -22.53 -17.91 -1.19
N GLY A 58 -23.21 -17.68 -2.29
CA GLY A 58 -23.67 -18.73 -3.19
C GLY A 58 -23.69 -18.30 -4.66
N PRO A 59 -23.96 -19.25 -5.58
CA PRO A 59 -24.17 -18.94 -6.97
C PRO A 59 -25.27 -17.88 -7.15
N GLY A 60 -25.09 -16.99 -8.12
CA GLY A 60 -25.99 -15.86 -8.39
C GLY A 60 -25.64 -14.56 -7.66
N ALA A 61 -24.74 -14.58 -6.65
CA ALA A 61 -24.29 -13.36 -5.99
C ALA A 61 -23.39 -12.53 -6.93
N VAL A 62 -23.42 -11.21 -6.76
CA VAL A 62 -22.73 -10.25 -7.62
C VAL A 62 -21.26 -10.13 -7.22
N VAL A 63 -20.41 -9.97 -8.22
CA VAL A 63 -18.99 -9.59 -8.06
C VAL A 63 -18.73 -8.31 -8.81
N GLU A 64 -18.23 -7.28 -8.13
CA GLU A 64 -17.89 -6.00 -8.73
C GLU A 64 -16.35 -5.86 -8.81
N THR A 65 -15.82 -5.60 -10.01
CA THR A 65 -14.39 -5.27 -10.15
C THR A 65 -14.12 -3.81 -9.84
N THR A 66 -12.98 -3.55 -9.21
CA THR A 66 -12.48 -2.18 -9.00
C THR A 66 -11.67 -1.67 -10.18
N GLY A 67 -11.28 -2.53 -11.12
CA GLY A 67 -10.40 -2.21 -12.25
C GLY A 67 -8.97 -1.85 -11.82
N MET A 68 -8.59 -2.13 -10.59
CA MET A 68 -7.25 -1.83 -10.05
C MET A 68 -6.72 -3.01 -9.24
N PRO A 69 -5.41 -3.29 -9.35
CA PRO A 69 -4.77 -4.29 -8.50
C PRO A 69 -4.76 -3.84 -7.04
N MET A 70 -4.51 -4.80 -6.14
CA MET A 70 -4.34 -4.48 -4.73
C MET A 70 -3.28 -3.40 -4.53
N SER A 71 -3.72 -2.30 -3.96
CA SER A 71 -2.92 -1.09 -3.80
C SER A 71 -3.03 -0.57 -2.38
N VAL A 72 -1.96 0.05 -1.91
CA VAL A 72 -1.94 0.77 -0.63
C VAL A 72 -2.06 2.26 -0.85
N GLU A 73 -2.71 2.95 0.07
CA GLU A 73 -2.76 4.41 0.11
C GLU A 73 -1.57 4.91 0.92
N LEU A 74 -0.70 5.67 0.27
CA LEU A 74 0.48 6.30 0.86
C LEU A 74 0.24 7.79 0.98
N GLY A 75 0.39 8.34 2.18
CA GLY A 75 0.17 9.76 2.44
C GLY A 75 0.37 10.09 3.92
N PRO A 76 0.19 11.35 4.31
CA PRO A 76 0.29 11.76 5.71
C PRO A 76 -0.76 11.08 6.58
N GLY A 77 -0.37 10.64 7.78
CA GLY A 77 -1.25 9.97 8.73
C GLY A 77 -1.09 8.46 8.78
N MET A 78 -0.08 7.90 8.09
CA MET A 78 0.24 6.47 8.20
C MET A 78 1.02 6.15 9.47
N LEU A 79 1.83 7.08 9.94
CA LEU A 79 2.64 6.88 11.14
C LEU A 79 1.77 6.86 12.39
N ASP A 80 2.21 6.09 13.39
CA ASP A 80 1.51 5.86 14.66
C ASP A 80 0.14 5.18 14.51
N ASN A 81 -0.13 4.58 13.34
CA ASN A 81 -1.34 3.81 13.10
C ASN A 81 -1.04 2.32 12.96
N ILE A 82 -2.00 1.46 13.28
CA ILE A 82 -1.89 0.01 13.18
C ILE A 82 -2.88 -0.47 12.13
N TYR A 83 -2.38 -1.20 11.15
CA TYR A 83 -3.16 -1.70 10.03
C TYR A 83 -3.23 -3.23 10.01
N ASP A 84 -4.29 -3.76 9.43
CA ASP A 84 -4.35 -5.16 9.06
C ASP A 84 -3.63 -5.43 7.71
N GLY A 85 -3.68 -6.69 7.24
CA GLY A 85 -2.98 -7.12 6.02
C GLY A 85 -3.48 -6.50 4.71
N ILE A 86 -4.61 -5.79 4.71
CA ILE A 86 -5.17 -5.09 3.55
C ILE A 86 -5.32 -3.58 3.79
N GLN A 87 -4.52 -3.06 4.73
CA GLN A 87 -4.43 -1.65 5.09
C GLN A 87 -5.73 -1.05 5.66
N ARG A 88 -6.52 -1.84 6.42
CA ARG A 88 -7.61 -1.27 7.21
C ARG A 88 -7.08 -0.83 8.59
N PRO A 89 -7.26 0.41 9.01
CA PRO A 89 -6.78 0.88 10.31
C PRO A 89 -7.60 0.26 11.44
N LEU A 90 -6.93 -0.41 12.39
CA LEU A 90 -7.58 -1.17 13.47
C LEU A 90 -8.38 -0.29 14.44
N PRO A 91 -7.93 0.92 14.82
CA PRO A 91 -8.72 1.80 15.68
C PRO A 91 -10.07 2.17 15.06
N GLU A 92 -10.09 2.53 13.78
CA GLU A 92 -11.31 2.91 13.04
C GLU A 92 -12.21 1.70 12.82
N MET A 93 -11.63 0.53 12.53
CA MET A 93 -12.39 -0.72 12.46
C MET A 93 -13.08 -1.03 13.78
N ARG A 94 -12.38 -0.87 14.91
CA ARG A 94 -12.96 -1.06 16.24
C ARG A 94 -14.09 -0.08 16.54
N ALA A 95 -13.96 1.16 16.10
CA ALA A 95 -15.01 2.16 16.25
C ALA A 95 -16.30 1.79 15.50
N VAL A 96 -16.20 1.12 14.34
CA VAL A 96 -17.34 0.69 13.51
C VAL A 96 -17.89 -0.67 13.95
N SER A 97 -17.03 -1.64 14.26
CA SER A 97 -17.39 -3.05 14.45
C SER A 97 -17.35 -3.50 15.91
N GLY A 98 -16.87 -2.66 16.85
CA GLY A 98 -16.64 -3.05 18.24
C GLY A 98 -15.38 -3.92 18.40
N ASP A 99 -15.40 -4.84 19.36
CA ASP A 99 -14.24 -5.71 19.66
C ASP A 99 -14.08 -6.91 18.71
N SER A 100 -15.01 -7.09 17.77
CA SER A 100 -14.97 -8.16 16.77
C SER A 100 -14.97 -7.57 15.37
N ILE A 101 -14.09 -8.09 14.51
CA ILE A 101 -14.04 -7.68 13.10
C ILE A 101 -15.26 -8.24 12.36
N THR A 102 -16.13 -7.35 11.89
CA THR A 102 -17.29 -7.71 11.08
C THR A 102 -16.89 -7.83 9.61
N ARG A 103 -17.39 -8.86 8.94
CA ARG A 103 -17.13 -9.09 7.51
C ARG A 103 -17.63 -7.90 6.67
N GLY A 104 -16.87 -7.57 5.63
CA GLY A 104 -17.19 -6.49 4.72
C GLY A 104 -17.01 -5.09 5.32
N THR A 105 -16.41 -4.96 6.53
CA THR A 105 -16.08 -3.65 7.09
C THR A 105 -15.09 -2.95 6.17
N ASP A 106 -15.50 -1.80 5.63
CA ASP A 106 -14.71 -0.97 4.72
C ASP A 106 -14.49 0.40 5.38
N VAL A 107 -13.25 0.66 5.77
CA VAL A 107 -12.83 1.92 6.38
C VAL A 107 -11.68 2.51 5.57
N PRO A 108 -11.64 3.83 5.34
CA PRO A 108 -10.53 4.45 4.63
C PRO A 108 -9.20 4.21 5.33
N ALA A 109 -8.15 3.90 4.56
CA ALA A 109 -6.83 3.64 5.10
C ALA A 109 -6.20 4.87 5.78
N LEU A 110 -6.48 6.05 5.27
CA LEU A 110 -6.05 7.33 5.83
C LEU A 110 -7.25 8.13 6.32
N ASN A 111 -7.08 8.90 7.39
CA ASN A 111 -8.12 9.79 7.91
C ASN A 111 -8.45 10.88 6.87
N ARG A 112 -9.73 10.97 6.46
CA ARG A 112 -10.21 11.92 5.44
C ARG A 112 -10.61 13.28 6.00
N GLU A 113 -10.65 13.43 7.32
CA GLU A 113 -11.10 14.66 7.97
C GLU A 113 -9.94 15.46 8.57
N LYS A 114 -8.82 14.76 8.88
CA LYS A 114 -7.63 15.40 9.44
C LYS A 114 -7.00 16.34 8.43
N LYS A 115 -6.82 17.58 8.83
CA LYS A 115 -6.14 18.60 8.04
C LYS A 115 -4.64 18.56 8.27
N TRP A 116 -3.93 18.83 7.19
CA TRP A 116 -2.49 18.89 7.15
C TRP A 116 -2.06 20.18 6.46
N ASP A 117 -1.06 20.84 7.01
CA ASP A 117 -0.48 22.06 6.42
C ASP A 117 0.51 21.68 5.31
N PHE A 118 0.07 21.86 4.06
CA PHE A 118 0.88 21.58 2.89
C PHE A 118 1.73 22.80 2.54
N VAL A 119 3.05 22.62 2.60
CA VAL A 119 4.04 23.62 2.26
C VAL A 119 4.64 23.29 0.89
N PRO A 120 4.35 24.03 -0.19
CA PRO A 120 4.93 23.82 -1.50
C PRO A 120 6.46 23.99 -1.50
N VAL A 121 7.15 23.09 -2.21
CA VAL A 121 8.60 23.17 -2.49
C VAL A 121 8.83 23.48 -3.96
N ALA A 122 8.04 22.87 -4.85
CA ALA A 122 8.03 23.19 -6.27
C ALA A 122 7.32 24.54 -6.53
N LYS A 123 7.51 25.08 -7.72
CA LYS A 123 6.89 26.34 -8.17
C LYS A 123 6.10 26.11 -9.45
N PRO A 124 5.05 26.90 -9.72
CA PRO A 124 4.42 26.92 -11.03
C PRO A 124 5.45 27.19 -12.13
N GLY A 125 5.41 26.42 -13.22
CA GLY A 125 6.37 26.42 -14.31
C GLY A 125 7.52 25.43 -14.17
N ASP A 126 7.72 24.81 -13.00
CA ASP A 126 8.74 23.79 -12.84
C ASP A 126 8.37 22.52 -13.62
N ARG A 127 9.36 21.90 -14.25
CA ARG A 127 9.21 20.57 -14.87
C ARG A 127 9.50 19.50 -13.85
N VAL A 128 8.56 18.58 -13.70
CA VAL A 128 8.61 17.49 -12.71
C VAL A 128 8.40 16.13 -13.36
N ILE A 129 9.02 15.14 -12.75
CA ILE A 129 8.86 13.71 -13.10
C ILE A 129 8.41 12.93 -11.88
N ALA A 130 7.99 11.69 -12.09
CA ALA A 130 7.59 10.80 -11.00
C ALA A 130 8.68 10.69 -9.93
N GLY A 131 8.30 10.95 -8.67
CA GLY A 131 9.20 10.94 -7.53
C GLY A 131 9.77 12.31 -7.12
N ASP A 132 9.61 13.35 -7.95
CA ASP A 132 9.98 14.72 -7.56
C ASP A 132 9.07 15.24 -6.44
N VAL A 133 9.62 16.08 -5.57
CA VAL A 133 8.91 16.61 -4.40
C VAL A 133 8.12 17.85 -4.80
N LEU A 134 6.80 17.79 -4.67
CA LEU A 134 5.89 18.93 -4.88
C LEU A 134 5.83 19.85 -3.66
N GLY A 135 5.81 19.25 -2.48
CA GLY A 135 5.72 19.95 -1.21
C GLY A 135 5.95 19.02 -0.04
N THR A 136 5.81 19.55 1.16
CA THR A 136 6.03 18.85 2.41
C THR A 136 4.91 19.07 3.39
N VAL A 137 4.73 18.12 4.30
CA VAL A 137 3.79 18.17 5.42
C VAL A 137 4.50 17.72 6.68
N GLN A 138 4.40 18.47 7.78
CA GLN A 138 4.94 18.03 9.05
C GLN A 138 3.99 16.98 9.67
N GLU A 139 4.34 15.70 9.54
CA GLU A 139 3.50 14.59 10.00
C GLU A 139 3.65 14.34 11.49
N THR A 140 4.90 14.31 11.99
CA THR A 140 5.25 14.24 13.42
C THR A 140 6.35 15.22 13.73
N SER A 141 6.69 15.43 15.00
CA SER A 141 7.82 16.30 15.39
C SER A 141 9.17 15.90 14.77
N ALA A 142 9.31 14.61 14.40
CA ALA A 142 10.55 14.06 13.85
C ALA A 142 10.50 13.84 12.33
N ILE A 143 9.31 13.82 11.72
CA ILE A 143 9.14 13.39 10.32
C ILE A 143 8.45 14.45 9.50
N LEU A 144 9.18 14.93 8.50
CA LEU A 144 8.71 15.78 7.44
C LEU A 144 8.31 14.89 6.24
N HIS A 145 7.00 14.70 6.04
CA HIS A 145 6.46 13.93 4.95
C HIS A 145 6.62 14.68 3.62
N LYS A 146 7.11 13.99 2.58
CA LYS A 146 7.28 14.56 1.24
C LYS A 146 6.14 14.13 0.35
N ILE A 147 5.39 15.09 -0.16
CA ILE A 147 4.38 14.85 -1.18
C ILE A 147 5.07 14.88 -2.54
N MET A 148 5.02 13.75 -3.23
CA MET A 148 5.77 13.53 -4.47
C MET A 148 4.84 13.33 -5.66
N VAL A 149 5.34 13.63 -6.86
CA VAL A 149 4.65 13.34 -8.12
C VAL A 149 4.43 11.83 -8.23
N PRO A 150 3.18 11.37 -8.50
CA PRO A 150 2.86 9.96 -8.64
C PRO A 150 3.56 9.31 -9.84
N TYR A 151 3.70 7.97 -9.79
CA TYR A 151 4.20 7.20 -10.92
C TYR A 151 3.29 7.36 -12.15
N GLY A 152 3.90 7.53 -13.31
CA GLY A 152 3.18 7.72 -14.58
C GLY A 152 2.79 9.17 -14.87
N VAL A 153 3.02 10.10 -13.93
CA VAL A 153 2.80 11.54 -14.14
C VAL A 153 4.13 12.24 -14.35
N SER A 154 4.22 13.07 -15.37
CA SER A 154 5.34 13.98 -15.63
C SER A 154 4.86 15.16 -16.44
N GLY A 155 5.42 16.33 -16.20
CA GLY A 155 4.99 17.52 -16.92
C GLY A 155 5.43 18.82 -16.26
N GLU A 156 4.65 19.86 -16.49
CA GLU A 156 4.87 21.19 -15.92
C GLU A 156 3.86 21.45 -14.79
N VAL A 157 4.33 21.96 -13.67
CA VAL A 157 3.47 22.35 -12.55
C VAL A 157 2.67 23.57 -12.95
N VAL A 158 1.35 23.44 -13.02
CA VAL A 158 0.42 24.54 -13.34
C VAL A 158 0.10 25.36 -12.09
N SER A 159 -0.25 24.67 -11.00
CA SER A 159 -0.61 25.32 -9.74
C SER A 159 -0.28 24.47 -8.53
N LEU A 160 -0.10 25.12 -7.40
CA LEU A 160 0.12 24.52 -6.08
C LEU A 160 -0.73 25.27 -5.06
N ASN A 161 -1.48 24.53 -4.24
CA ASN A 161 -2.37 25.09 -3.22
C ASN A 161 -1.73 24.90 -1.85
N ALA A 162 -1.12 25.96 -1.30
CA ALA A 162 -0.53 25.94 0.03
C ALA A 162 -1.61 26.03 1.13
N GLY A 163 -1.29 25.55 2.32
CA GLY A 163 -2.11 25.69 3.53
C GLY A 163 -2.77 24.41 3.99
N GLU A 164 -3.82 24.55 4.77
CA GLU A 164 -4.51 23.41 5.40
C GLU A 164 -5.44 22.70 4.41
N HIS A 165 -5.14 21.42 4.17
CA HIS A 165 -5.89 20.52 3.29
C HIS A 165 -6.11 19.16 3.94
N VAL A 166 -7.22 18.50 3.60
CA VAL A 166 -7.36 17.07 3.88
C VAL A 166 -6.63 16.27 2.81
N VAL A 167 -6.32 15.01 3.10
CA VAL A 167 -5.49 14.17 2.21
C VAL A 167 -6.08 13.97 0.81
N THR A 168 -7.38 14.17 0.64
CA THR A 168 -8.10 14.03 -0.64
C THR A 168 -8.22 15.32 -1.44
N ASP A 169 -7.86 16.47 -0.86
CA ASP A 169 -7.92 17.74 -1.56
C ASP A 169 -6.82 17.82 -2.65
N VAL A 170 -7.12 18.53 -3.72
CA VAL A 170 -6.15 18.78 -4.80
C VAL A 170 -5.15 19.85 -4.34
N VAL A 171 -3.91 19.41 -4.14
CA VAL A 171 -2.80 20.29 -3.69
C VAL A 171 -1.88 20.73 -4.83
N ALA A 172 -1.93 20.05 -5.98
CA ALA A 172 -1.16 20.43 -7.16
C ALA A 172 -1.87 20.03 -8.45
N ILE A 173 -1.59 20.75 -9.52
CA ILE A 173 -1.99 20.40 -10.89
C ILE A 173 -0.73 20.36 -11.75
N VAL A 174 -0.53 19.22 -12.43
CA VAL A 174 0.59 19.01 -13.34
C VAL A 174 0.05 18.74 -14.74
N ARG A 175 0.50 19.52 -15.72
CA ARG A 175 0.14 19.38 -17.13
C ARG A 175 1.16 18.53 -17.85
N ASP A 176 0.72 17.44 -18.45
CA ASP A 176 1.59 16.56 -19.22
C ASP A 176 1.93 17.13 -20.61
N ALA A 177 2.82 16.45 -21.34
CA ALA A 177 3.24 16.83 -22.69
C ALA A 177 2.10 16.79 -23.73
N LYS A 178 0.96 16.13 -23.41
CA LYS A 178 -0.22 16.07 -24.25
C LYS A 178 -1.23 17.18 -23.94
N GLY A 179 -0.93 18.02 -22.95
CA GLY A 179 -1.81 19.09 -22.48
C GLY A 179 -2.91 18.64 -21.52
N VAL A 180 -2.82 17.45 -20.97
CA VAL A 180 -3.78 16.92 -19.98
C VAL A 180 -3.36 17.37 -18.60
N ASP A 181 -4.30 17.93 -17.85
CA ASP A 181 -4.10 18.35 -16.47
C ASP A 181 -4.36 17.16 -15.52
N HIS A 182 -3.37 16.83 -14.72
CA HIS A 182 -3.42 15.83 -13.67
C HIS A 182 -3.60 16.50 -12.32
N GLU A 183 -4.73 16.28 -11.67
CA GLU A 183 -5.01 16.74 -10.33
C GLU A 183 -4.34 15.81 -9.32
N LEU A 184 -3.45 16.35 -8.49
CA LEU A 184 -2.67 15.59 -7.52
C LEU A 184 -3.09 15.95 -6.10
N THR A 185 -3.34 14.91 -5.33
CA THR A 185 -3.68 14.98 -3.90
C THR A 185 -2.49 14.57 -3.04
N MET A 186 -2.64 14.62 -1.72
CA MET A 186 -1.61 14.11 -0.81
C MET A 186 -1.59 12.58 -0.71
N ILE A 187 -2.56 11.88 -1.32
CA ILE A 187 -2.61 10.42 -1.38
C ILE A 187 -1.97 9.93 -2.67
N GLN A 188 -1.12 8.93 -2.54
CA GLN A 188 -0.60 8.16 -3.66
C GLN A 188 -1.03 6.71 -3.51
N ARG A 189 -1.79 6.17 -4.49
CA ARG A 189 -2.12 4.74 -4.54
C ARG A 189 -1.01 3.97 -5.23
N TRP A 190 -0.47 2.98 -4.53
CA TRP A 190 0.63 2.18 -5.04
C TRP A 190 0.27 0.70 -5.05
N PRO A 191 0.35 0.01 -6.22
CA PRO A 191 0.12 -1.42 -6.31
C PRO A 191 1.15 -2.20 -5.50
N VAL A 192 0.71 -3.07 -4.59
CA VAL A 192 1.60 -3.76 -3.65
C VAL A 192 2.60 -4.71 -4.31
N ARG A 193 2.29 -5.17 -5.53
CA ARG A 193 3.15 -6.11 -6.29
C ARG A 193 4.12 -5.43 -7.22
N ILE A 194 4.06 -4.10 -7.35
CA ILE A 194 4.97 -3.33 -8.21
C ILE A 194 6.01 -2.65 -7.32
N ALA A 195 7.28 -3.00 -7.53
CA ALA A 195 8.38 -2.35 -6.83
C ALA A 195 8.43 -0.85 -7.16
N ARG A 196 8.71 -0.02 -6.15
CA ARG A 196 8.89 1.42 -6.40
C ARG A 196 10.17 1.64 -7.22
N PRO A 197 10.12 2.53 -8.23
CA PRO A 197 11.32 2.88 -8.99
C PRO A 197 12.32 3.59 -8.09
N TYR A 198 13.58 3.41 -8.38
CA TYR A 198 14.69 4.08 -7.71
C TYR A 198 15.64 4.69 -8.74
N ALA A 199 16.17 5.86 -8.44
CA ALA A 199 17.09 6.54 -9.35
C ALA A 199 18.47 5.85 -9.43
N LYS A 200 18.94 5.28 -8.30
CA LYS A 200 20.26 4.63 -8.21
C LYS A 200 20.28 3.58 -7.11
N LYS A 201 20.88 2.43 -7.43
CA LYS A 201 21.31 1.44 -6.42
C LYS A 201 22.73 1.77 -5.97
N TYR A 202 22.92 1.86 -4.66
CA TYR A 202 24.25 2.00 -4.07
C TYR A 202 24.83 0.62 -3.75
N VAL A 203 26.11 0.46 -3.97
CA VAL A 203 26.82 -0.76 -3.54
C VAL A 203 26.86 -0.73 -2.00
N PRO A 204 26.46 -1.82 -1.32
CA PRO A 204 26.57 -1.91 0.12
C PRO A 204 28.02 -1.72 0.57
N SER A 205 28.27 -0.77 1.48
CA SER A 205 29.60 -0.43 1.96
C SER A 205 29.78 -0.62 3.45
N ARG A 206 28.69 -0.94 4.18
CA ARG A 206 28.71 -1.11 5.62
C ARG A 206 28.17 -2.48 6.01
N PRO A 207 28.86 -3.23 6.91
CA PRO A 207 28.32 -4.45 7.47
C PRO A 207 27.16 -4.15 8.41
N MET A 208 26.20 -5.04 8.47
CA MET A 208 25.17 -5.06 9.48
C MET A 208 25.71 -5.80 10.70
N ASN A 209 25.60 -5.19 11.87
CA ASN A 209 26.03 -5.80 13.12
C ASN A 209 24.86 -6.60 13.69
N SER A 210 24.92 -7.93 13.61
CA SER A 210 23.90 -8.82 14.15
C SER A 210 24.08 -9.13 15.64
N GLY A 211 25.25 -8.82 16.18
CA GLY A 211 25.67 -9.18 17.54
C GLY A 211 26.06 -10.65 17.70
N GLN A 212 25.96 -11.45 16.64
CA GLN A 212 26.37 -12.84 16.63
C GLN A 212 27.76 -12.96 16.00
N ARG A 213 28.75 -13.30 16.80
CA ARG A 213 30.16 -13.32 16.37
C ARG A 213 30.41 -14.13 15.10
N ILE A 214 29.78 -15.30 14.97
CA ILE A 214 29.95 -16.18 13.80
C ILE A 214 29.41 -15.50 12.53
N ILE A 215 28.25 -14.85 12.61
CA ILE A 215 27.65 -14.18 11.46
C ILE A 215 28.48 -12.97 11.10
N ASP A 216 28.81 -12.13 12.06
CA ASP A 216 29.47 -10.85 11.82
C ASP A 216 30.90 -11.02 11.29
N THR A 217 31.59 -12.14 11.62
CA THR A 217 32.97 -12.38 11.21
C THR A 217 33.11 -13.30 10.01
N LEU A 218 32.30 -14.36 9.91
CA LEU A 218 32.45 -15.37 8.87
C LEU A 218 31.44 -15.25 7.72
N PHE A 219 30.27 -14.69 8.00
CA PHE A 219 29.16 -14.52 7.04
C PHE A 219 28.57 -13.11 7.12
N PRO A 220 29.39 -12.04 6.97
CA PRO A 220 28.93 -10.68 7.18
C PRO A 220 27.77 -10.33 6.24
N ILE A 221 26.71 -9.76 6.81
CA ILE A 221 25.55 -9.29 6.07
C ILE A 221 25.73 -7.80 5.81
N ALA A 222 25.49 -7.38 4.58
CA ALA A 222 25.53 -5.96 4.24
C ALA A 222 24.31 -5.22 4.80
N LYS A 223 24.51 -4.04 5.40
CA LYS A 223 23.40 -3.19 5.84
C LYS A 223 22.57 -2.75 4.63
N GLY A 224 21.25 -3.06 4.66
CA GLY A 224 20.36 -2.88 3.51
C GLY A 224 20.38 -4.02 2.50
N GLY A 225 21.14 -5.09 2.76
CA GLY A 225 21.14 -6.31 1.96
C GLY A 225 20.04 -7.29 2.35
N THR A 226 19.97 -8.40 1.61
CA THR A 226 19.03 -9.48 1.87
C THR A 226 19.81 -10.73 2.27
N ALA A 227 19.38 -11.37 3.36
CA ALA A 227 19.96 -12.64 3.80
C ALA A 227 18.85 -13.70 3.98
N ALA A 228 19.16 -14.93 3.59
CA ALA A 228 18.28 -16.06 3.84
C ALA A 228 18.80 -16.90 5.02
N VAL A 229 17.93 -17.28 5.93
CA VAL A 229 18.22 -18.16 7.07
C VAL A 229 17.39 -19.42 6.92
N PRO A 230 17.78 -20.36 6.02
CA PRO A 230 17.04 -21.60 5.82
C PRO A 230 17.28 -22.58 6.95
N GLY A 231 16.33 -23.49 7.14
CA GLY A 231 16.48 -24.59 8.10
C GLY A 231 15.14 -25.30 8.38
N PRO A 232 15.16 -26.54 8.82
CA PRO A 232 13.96 -27.28 9.21
C PRO A 232 13.32 -26.68 10.44
N PHE A 233 12.13 -27.18 10.79
CA PHE A 233 11.44 -26.79 12.02
C PHE A 233 12.31 -27.07 13.25
N GLY A 234 12.40 -26.14 14.18
CA GLY A 234 13.21 -26.28 15.40
C GLY A 234 14.72 -25.97 15.25
N SER A 235 15.19 -25.58 14.07
CA SER A 235 16.62 -25.24 13.83
C SER A 235 17.08 -23.88 14.38
N GLY A 236 16.24 -23.17 15.11
CA GLY A 236 16.59 -21.86 15.67
C GLY A 236 16.57 -20.70 14.68
N LYS A 237 15.94 -20.83 13.51
CA LYS A 237 15.83 -19.77 12.49
C LYS A 237 15.37 -18.43 13.05
N THR A 238 14.39 -18.47 13.93
CA THR A 238 13.80 -17.27 14.53
C THR A 238 14.75 -16.58 15.52
N VAL A 239 15.65 -17.32 16.16
CA VAL A 239 16.57 -16.76 17.16
C VAL A 239 17.55 -15.76 16.54
N VAL A 240 17.99 -16.01 15.31
CA VAL A 240 18.94 -15.12 14.61
C VAL A 240 18.35 -13.72 14.35
N PRO A 241 17.17 -13.58 13.68
CA PRO A 241 16.60 -12.24 13.47
C PRO A 241 16.08 -11.59 14.76
N VAL A 242 15.63 -12.36 15.76
CA VAL A 242 15.22 -11.81 17.06
C VAL A 242 16.39 -11.15 17.78
N SER A 243 17.56 -11.77 17.79
CA SER A 243 18.77 -11.19 18.40
C SER A 243 19.09 -9.82 17.78
N TYR A 244 19.02 -9.70 16.45
CA TYR A 244 19.25 -8.42 15.74
C TYR A 244 18.19 -7.37 16.11
N THR A 245 16.93 -7.75 16.13
CA THR A 245 15.82 -6.84 16.47
C THR A 245 16.02 -6.24 17.85
N HIS A 246 16.39 -7.03 18.84
CA HIS A 246 16.63 -6.55 20.20
C HIS A 246 17.87 -5.64 20.32
N LEU A 247 18.86 -5.80 19.47
CA LEU A 247 20.04 -4.92 19.46
C LEU A 247 19.77 -3.56 18.82
N THR A 248 18.80 -3.46 17.91
CA THR A 248 18.57 -2.23 17.11
C THR A 248 17.44 -1.36 17.65
N LEU A 249 16.40 -1.93 18.29
CA LEU A 249 15.24 -1.19 18.80
C LEU A 249 15.57 -0.12 19.87
N PRO A 250 16.52 -0.30 20.79
CA PRO A 250 16.81 0.73 21.81
C PRO A 250 17.44 2.00 21.27
N THR A 251 17.95 2.01 20.05
CA THR A 251 18.65 3.18 19.48
C THR A 251 17.73 4.18 18.76
N THR A 252 16.45 3.84 18.58
CA THR A 252 15.49 4.69 17.88
C THR A 252 14.59 5.53 18.79
N SER A 253 14.75 5.41 20.11
CA SER A 253 13.93 6.11 21.11
C SER A 253 14.62 7.30 21.75
N ARG A 254 15.52 7.99 21.04
CA ARG A 254 16.10 9.28 21.48
C ARG A 254 16.19 10.28 20.36
#